data_aaea491d2194bb84a34b88fac0be9b27
#
_entry.id   aaea491d2194bb84a34b88fac0be9b27
#
_cell.length_a   1.000
_cell.length_b   1.000
_cell.length_c   1.000
_cell.angle_alpha   90.00
_cell.angle_beta   90.00
_cell.angle_gamma   90.00
#
_symmetry.space_group_name_H-M   'P 1'
#
loop_
_entity.id
_entity.type
_entity.pdbx_description
1 polymer ?
#
loop_
_entity_poly.entity_id
_entity_poly.type
_entity_poly.pdbx_seq_one_letter_code
_entity_poly.pdbx_strand_id
1 'polypeptide(L)'
;FSEIDLETHIWRSQRHTSSNRRRANPATTGSATPSVTANRDPLEEYCLSLLLQHPDLREKGREISPDYFELSENRDVFTKWVVCSTIEEIGGSLPIDLTEHLQYLLDMEIHPLDTKERQKSLLDVANRLKERSLRVKEQALMDQLEDADWKDISTLEGSLNQAKEINQQLKELFSGTSPTNT
;
A
#
# COMPACT_ATOMS: atom_id res chain seq x y z
N PHE A 1 54.97 25.94 14.26
CA PHE A 1 54.53 24.64 14.80
C PHE A 1 53.12 24.85 15.33
N SER A 2 52.15 24.44 14.50
CA SER A 2 50.73 24.63 14.79
C SER A 2 50.10 23.26 15.02
N GLU A 3 49.67 23.03 16.25
CA GLU A 3 48.82 21.92 16.62
C GLU A 3 47.42 22.17 16.02
N ILE A 4 46.94 21.21 15.24
CA ILE A 4 45.57 21.19 14.73
C ILE A 4 44.81 20.26 15.66
N ASP A 5 43.96 20.87 16.50
CA ASP A 5 43.00 20.18 17.36
C ASP A 5 41.90 19.58 16.51
N LEU A 6 41.85 18.25 16.45
CA LEU A 6 40.78 17.46 15.87
C LEU A 6 39.71 17.25 16.91
N GLU A 7 38.76 18.17 17.01
CA GLU A 7 37.53 17.95 17.81
C GLU A 7 36.66 16.90 17.16
N THR A 8 36.72 15.71 17.72
CA THR A 8 35.79 14.63 17.42
C THR A 8 34.44 14.92 18.06
N HIS A 9 33.47 15.36 17.25
CA HIS A 9 32.05 15.47 17.63
C HIS A 9 31.46 14.08 17.81
N ILE A 10 31.44 13.62 19.05
CA ILE A 10 30.74 12.42 19.50
C ILE A 10 29.27 12.77 19.60
N TRP A 11 28.45 12.27 18.66
CA TRP A 11 27.00 12.30 18.75
C TRP A 11 26.53 11.36 19.87
N ARG A 12 26.31 11.95 21.05
CA ARG A 12 25.72 11.25 22.20
C ARG A 12 24.23 11.10 21.97
N SER A 13 23.82 9.89 21.61
CA SER A 13 22.43 9.47 21.55
C SER A 13 21.77 9.58 22.93
N GLN A 14 20.95 10.60 23.15
CA GLN A 14 20.13 10.73 24.35
C GLN A 14 18.91 9.82 24.22
N ARG A 15 18.97 8.70 24.95
CA ARG A 15 17.78 7.88 25.21
C ARG A 15 16.92 8.61 26.25
N HIS A 16 15.81 9.17 25.80
CA HIS A 16 14.76 9.63 26.70
C HIS A 16 13.98 8.42 27.22
N THR A 17 14.28 7.99 28.42
CA THR A 17 13.42 7.11 29.21
C THR A 17 12.25 7.93 29.74
N SER A 18 11.10 7.88 29.05
CA SER A 18 9.86 8.48 29.52
C SER A 18 9.26 7.61 30.63
N SER A 19 9.33 8.11 31.84
CA SER A 19 8.71 7.56 33.04
C SER A 19 7.20 7.59 32.95
N ASN A 20 6.59 6.40 32.93
CA ASN A 20 5.15 6.18 32.90
C ASN A 20 4.54 6.49 34.28
N ARG A 21 4.04 7.72 34.48
CA ARG A 21 3.17 8.06 35.62
C ARG A 21 1.73 7.72 35.26
N ARG A 22 1.26 6.58 35.75
CA ARG A 22 -0.14 6.22 35.81
C ARG A 22 -0.92 7.27 36.60
N ARG A 23 -1.77 8.04 35.93
CA ARG A 23 -2.88 8.76 36.58
C ARG A 23 -4.15 7.99 36.25
N ALA A 24 -4.71 7.40 37.28
CA ALA A 24 -6.05 6.87 37.25
C ALA A 24 -7.05 8.01 37.05
N ASN A 25 -7.95 7.87 36.11
CA ASN A 25 -9.15 8.70 35.99
C ASN A 25 -10.38 7.83 35.85
N PRO A 26 -11.49 8.18 36.52
CA PRO A 26 -12.61 7.28 36.76
C PRO A 26 -13.53 7.14 35.53
N ALA A 27 -14.23 6.03 35.53
CA ALA A 27 -15.27 5.57 34.63
C ALA A 27 -16.12 6.65 33.98
N THR A 28 -16.13 6.66 32.65
CA THR A 28 -17.29 7.11 31.87
C THR A 28 -17.63 5.97 30.92
N THR A 29 -18.77 5.34 31.19
CA THR A 29 -19.43 4.36 30.35
C THR A 29 -19.77 5.01 29.01
N GLY A 30 -18.90 4.84 28.04
CA GLY A 30 -19.14 5.13 26.63
C GLY A 30 -19.04 3.82 25.88
N SER A 31 -20.13 3.40 25.28
CA SER A 31 -20.25 2.27 24.39
C SER A 31 -19.10 2.29 23.36
N ALA A 32 -18.08 1.48 23.56
CA ALA A 32 -17.03 1.30 22.57
C ALA A 32 -17.59 0.39 21.50
N THR A 33 -18.08 0.97 20.41
CA THR A 33 -18.11 0.27 19.12
C THR A 33 -16.70 -0.23 18.85
N PRO A 34 -16.49 -1.49 18.46
CA PRO A 34 -15.18 -2.00 18.10
C PRO A 34 -14.65 -1.14 16.95
N SER A 35 -13.63 -0.37 17.26
CA SER A 35 -13.01 0.54 16.31
C SER A 35 -12.33 -0.28 15.21
N VAL A 36 -12.87 -0.21 14.00
CA VAL A 36 -12.34 -0.73 12.74
C VAL A 36 -11.02 -0.03 12.33
N THR A 37 -10.35 0.63 13.24
CA THR A 37 -9.17 1.48 12.96
C THR A 37 -7.83 0.76 12.99
N ALA A 38 -7.80 -0.59 13.11
CA ALA A 38 -6.55 -1.28 13.42
C ALA A 38 -5.64 -1.52 12.19
N ASN A 39 -6.14 -1.46 10.96
CA ASN A 39 -5.30 -1.76 9.80
C ASN A 39 -5.75 -0.95 8.57
N ARG A 40 -5.36 0.32 8.50
CA ARG A 40 -5.65 1.20 7.36
C ARG A 40 -4.43 1.39 6.51
N ASP A 41 -4.62 1.35 5.19
CA ASP A 41 -3.60 1.66 4.21
C ASP A 41 -3.99 2.90 3.39
N PRO A 42 -3.44 4.07 3.70
CA PRO A 42 -3.82 5.32 3.04
C PRO A 42 -3.56 5.30 1.52
N LEU A 43 -2.59 4.51 1.05
CA LEU A 43 -2.28 4.43 -0.38
C LEU A 43 -3.34 3.65 -1.14
N GLU A 44 -3.79 2.52 -0.58
CA GLU A 44 -4.87 1.72 -1.13
C GLU A 44 -6.21 2.46 -1.07
N GLU A 45 -6.52 3.05 0.08
CA GLU A 45 -7.75 3.83 0.29
C GLU A 45 -7.83 5.00 -0.70
N TYR A 46 -6.73 5.73 -0.92
CA TYR A 46 -6.68 6.81 -1.89
C TYR A 46 -6.88 6.32 -3.33
N CYS A 47 -6.27 5.20 -3.70
CA CYS A 47 -6.48 4.58 -5.01
C CYS A 47 -7.95 4.23 -5.23
N LEU A 48 -8.58 3.54 -4.26
CA LEU A 48 -9.98 3.16 -4.33
C LEU A 48 -10.92 4.36 -4.38
N SER A 49 -10.68 5.37 -3.54
CA SER A 49 -11.49 6.59 -3.53
C SER A 49 -11.43 7.33 -4.86
N LEU A 50 -10.25 7.41 -5.50
CA LEU A 50 -10.12 7.95 -6.86
C LEU A 50 -10.98 7.19 -7.86
N LEU A 51 -10.93 5.85 -7.83
CA LEU A 51 -11.67 5.00 -8.77
C LEU A 51 -13.18 5.03 -8.55
N LEU A 52 -13.64 5.09 -7.29
CA LEU A 52 -15.04 5.13 -6.92
C LEU A 52 -15.68 6.48 -7.24
N GLN A 53 -14.97 7.58 -6.98
CA GLN A 53 -15.50 8.93 -7.15
C GLN A 53 -15.38 9.44 -8.62
N HIS A 54 -14.50 8.84 -9.43
CA HIS A 54 -14.21 9.30 -10.78
C HIS A 54 -14.41 8.21 -11.84
N PRO A 55 -15.62 8.09 -12.42
CA PRO A 55 -15.92 7.09 -13.44
C PRO A 55 -15.07 7.21 -14.72
N ASP A 56 -14.52 8.40 -14.99
CA ASP A 56 -13.60 8.65 -16.11
C ASP A 56 -12.27 7.89 -16.02
N LEU A 57 -11.92 7.39 -14.83
CA LEU A 57 -10.73 6.57 -14.59
C LEU A 57 -10.94 5.08 -14.81
N ARG A 58 -12.17 4.64 -15.16
CA ARG A 58 -12.53 3.23 -15.18
C ARG A 58 -11.68 2.36 -16.11
N GLU A 59 -11.36 2.86 -17.30
CA GLU A 59 -10.52 2.10 -18.25
C GLU A 59 -9.13 1.86 -17.70
N LYS A 60 -8.50 2.91 -17.17
CA LYS A 60 -7.15 2.81 -16.57
C LYS A 60 -7.14 2.03 -15.27
N GLY A 61 -8.19 2.16 -14.47
CA GLY A 61 -8.33 1.42 -13.23
C GLY A 61 -8.41 -0.10 -13.43
N ARG A 62 -8.94 -0.56 -14.57
CA ARG A 62 -8.99 -1.99 -14.90
C ARG A 62 -7.63 -2.63 -15.20
N GLU A 63 -6.61 -1.82 -15.45
CA GLU A 63 -5.24 -2.30 -15.64
C GLU A 63 -4.55 -2.64 -14.29
N ILE A 64 -5.13 -2.20 -13.17
CA ILE A 64 -4.63 -2.47 -11.83
C ILE A 64 -5.01 -3.91 -11.44
N SER A 65 -4.04 -4.66 -10.90
CA SER A 65 -4.33 -6.00 -10.39
C SER A 65 -4.90 -5.94 -8.97
N PRO A 66 -5.92 -6.76 -8.63
CA PRO A 66 -6.39 -6.93 -7.25
C PRO A 66 -5.27 -7.35 -6.28
N ASP A 67 -4.25 -8.05 -6.77
CA ASP A 67 -3.12 -8.52 -5.98
C ASP A 67 -2.20 -7.40 -5.46
N TYR A 68 -2.39 -6.17 -5.94
CA TYR A 68 -1.65 -5.01 -5.45
C TYR A 68 -2.20 -4.47 -4.13
N PHE A 69 -3.40 -4.89 -3.74
CA PHE A 69 -4.03 -4.54 -2.47
C PHE A 69 -3.68 -5.60 -1.43
N GLU A 70 -3.01 -5.19 -0.36
CA GLU A 70 -2.62 -6.07 0.75
C GLU A 70 -3.79 -6.34 1.67
N LEU A 71 -4.60 -5.29 1.94
CA LEU A 71 -5.77 -5.41 2.78
C LEU A 71 -6.90 -6.15 2.04
N SER A 72 -7.42 -7.21 2.65
CA SER A 72 -8.52 -8.01 2.10
C SER A 72 -9.77 -7.16 1.82
N GLU A 73 -10.09 -6.24 2.73
CA GLU A 73 -11.22 -5.33 2.61
C GLU A 73 -11.11 -4.46 1.35
N ASN A 74 -9.96 -3.86 1.11
CA ASN A 74 -9.68 -3.04 -0.07
C ASN A 74 -9.67 -3.86 -1.35
N ARG A 75 -9.10 -5.07 -1.30
CA ARG A 75 -9.10 -6.00 -2.43
C ARG A 75 -10.49 -6.43 -2.82
N ASP A 76 -11.37 -6.70 -1.85
CA ASP A 76 -12.76 -7.08 -2.09
C ASP A 76 -13.54 -5.93 -2.71
N VAL A 77 -13.42 -4.71 -2.21
CA VAL A 77 -14.02 -3.51 -2.80
C VAL A 77 -13.54 -3.32 -4.23
N PHE A 78 -12.23 -3.41 -4.49
CA PHE A 78 -11.67 -3.28 -5.84
C PHE A 78 -12.19 -4.37 -6.79
N THR A 79 -12.24 -5.62 -6.34
CA THR A 79 -12.74 -6.74 -7.15
C THR A 79 -14.20 -6.52 -7.56
N LYS A 80 -15.04 -6.03 -6.65
CA LYS A 80 -16.41 -5.67 -6.96
C LYS A 80 -16.50 -4.48 -7.89
N TRP A 81 -15.66 -3.47 -7.69
CA TRP A 81 -15.59 -2.30 -8.57
C TRP A 81 -15.26 -2.67 -10.03
N VAL A 82 -14.38 -3.64 -10.26
CA VAL A 82 -14.03 -4.13 -11.61
C VAL A 82 -15.24 -4.75 -12.31
N VAL A 83 -16.05 -5.51 -11.57
CA VAL A 83 -17.17 -6.29 -12.11
C VAL A 83 -18.46 -5.46 -12.24
N CYS A 84 -18.79 -4.70 -11.19
CA CYS A 84 -20.03 -3.90 -11.12
C CYS A 84 -19.91 -2.61 -11.93
N SER A 85 -21.02 -2.11 -12.44
CA SER A 85 -21.03 -0.88 -13.23
C SER A 85 -21.38 0.36 -12.41
N THR A 86 -22.12 0.19 -11.32
CA THR A 86 -22.58 1.27 -10.46
C THR A 86 -22.17 1.05 -9.00
N ILE A 87 -22.15 2.14 -8.22
CA ILE A 87 -21.81 2.11 -6.80
C ILE A 87 -22.85 1.31 -6.01
N GLU A 88 -24.12 1.41 -6.40
CA GLU A 88 -25.22 0.68 -5.80
C GLU A 88 -25.05 -0.84 -5.96
N GLU A 89 -24.62 -1.29 -7.15
CA GLU A 89 -24.31 -2.69 -7.40
C GLU A 89 -23.12 -3.16 -6.54
N ILE A 90 -22.11 -2.32 -6.38
CA ILE A 90 -20.96 -2.62 -5.52
C ILE A 90 -21.45 -2.82 -4.08
N GLY A 91 -22.19 -1.85 -3.52
CA GLY A 91 -22.72 -1.91 -2.17
C GLY A 91 -23.63 -3.11 -1.94
N GLY A 92 -24.48 -3.46 -2.92
CA GLY A 92 -25.38 -4.62 -2.83
C GLY A 92 -24.67 -5.98 -2.95
N SER A 93 -23.44 -6.01 -3.48
CA SER A 93 -22.65 -7.23 -3.66
C SER A 93 -21.56 -7.44 -2.59
N LEU A 94 -21.32 -6.45 -1.75
CA LEU A 94 -20.38 -6.51 -0.63
C LEU A 94 -21.05 -7.09 0.62
N PRO A 95 -20.28 -7.76 1.49
CA PRO A 95 -20.73 -8.09 2.85
C PRO A 95 -21.10 -6.81 3.63
N ILE A 96 -22.05 -6.95 4.56
CA ILE A 96 -22.57 -5.81 5.32
C ILE A 96 -21.47 -5.08 6.09
N ASP A 97 -20.45 -5.80 6.55
CA ASP A 97 -19.31 -5.28 7.31
C ASP A 97 -18.43 -4.35 6.44
N LEU A 98 -18.43 -4.54 5.11
CA LEU A 98 -17.67 -3.70 4.18
C LEU A 98 -18.46 -2.51 3.64
N THR A 99 -19.75 -2.43 3.93
CA THR A 99 -20.59 -1.30 3.46
C THR A 99 -20.16 0.03 4.11
N GLU A 100 -19.82 -0.01 5.40
CA GLU A 100 -19.29 1.17 6.10
C GLU A 100 -17.94 1.61 5.53
N HIS A 101 -17.09 0.66 5.19
CA HIS A 101 -15.80 0.94 4.56
C HIS A 101 -15.97 1.53 3.15
N LEU A 102 -16.90 1.00 2.34
CA LEU A 102 -17.24 1.57 1.03
C LEU A 102 -17.72 3.03 1.18
N GLN A 103 -18.62 3.28 2.14
CA GLN A 103 -19.11 4.65 2.40
C GLN A 103 -17.98 5.59 2.80
N TYR A 104 -17.08 5.13 3.69
CA TYR A 104 -15.90 5.89 4.07
C TYR A 104 -15.02 6.27 2.85
N LEU A 105 -14.78 5.33 1.92
CA LEU A 105 -14.01 5.58 0.70
C LEU A 105 -14.69 6.59 -0.24
N LEU A 106 -16.02 6.57 -0.30
CA LEU A 106 -16.82 7.52 -1.08
C LEU A 106 -16.80 8.92 -0.48
N ASP A 107 -16.78 9.01 0.86
CA ASP A 107 -16.79 10.28 1.59
C ASP A 107 -15.37 10.87 1.78
N MET A 108 -14.33 10.12 1.38
CA MET A 108 -12.96 10.60 1.48
C MET A 108 -12.76 11.87 0.64
N GLU A 109 -12.29 12.93 1.27
CA GLU A 109 -12.02 14.20 0.59
C GLU A 109 -10.79 14.08 -0.32
N ILE A 110 -11.01 14.12 -1.62
CA ILE A 110 -9.97 14.19 -2.63
C ILE A 110 -9.85 15.62 -3.11
N HIS A 111 -8.64 16.15 -3.17
CA HIS A 111 -8.41 17.49 -3.72
C HIS A 111 -8.97 17.58 -5.15
N PRO A 112 -9.59 18.72 -5.50
CA PRO A 112 -10.12 18.92 -6.84
C PRO A 112 -8.97 18.86 -7.85
N LEU A 113 -8.97 17.83 -8.67
CA LEU A 113 -7.99 17.57 -9.72
C LEU A 113 -8.66 17.68 -11.08
N ASP A 114 -7.96 18.18 -12.08
CA ASP A 114 -8.44 18.06 -13.45
C ASP A 114 -8.32 16.62 -13.97
N THR A 115 -8.88 16.32 -15.14
CA THR A 115 -8.88 14.96 -15.70
C THR A 115 -7.47 14.42 -15.92
N LYS A 116 -6.52 15.25 -16.32
CA LYS A 116 -5.13 14.82 -16.55
C LYS A 116 -4.42 14.57 -15.24
N GLU A 117 -4.63 15.43 -14.25
CA GLU A 117 -4.08 15.27 -12.90
C GLU A 117 -4.60 14.01 -12.23
N ARG A 118 -5.92 13.72 -12.34
CA ARG A 118 -6.51 12.47 -11.83
C ARG A 118 -5.88 11.24 -12.47
N GLN A 119 -5.72 11.24 -13.79
CA GLN A 119 -5.10 10.13 -14.50
C GLN A 119 -3.64 9.93 -14.09
N LYS A 120 -2.90 11.03 -13.92
CA LYS A 120 -1.53 10.98 -13.44
C LYS A 120 -1.46 10.46 -12.01
N SER A 121 -2.31 10.98 -11.12
CA SER A 121 -2.37 10.53 -9.72
C SER A 121 -2.72 9.05 -9.62
N LEU A 122 -3.67 8.56 -10.41
CA LEU A 122 -3.99 7.14 -10.46
C LEU A 122 -2.79 6.30 -10.91
N LEU A 123 -2.09 6.73 -11.95
CA LEU A 123 -0.92 6.01 -12.46
C LEU A 123 0.21 5.98 -11.40
N ASP A 124 0.47 7.10 -10.76
CA ASP A 124 1.50 7.21 -9.72
C ASP A 124 1.17 6.29 -8.52
N VAL A 125 -0.08 6.26 -8.08
CA VAL A 125 -0.52 5.40 -6.99
C VAL A 125 -0.48 3.93 -7.41
N ALA A 126 -0.98 3.58 -8.59
CA ALA A 126 -0.95 2.22 -9.12
C ALA A 126 0.49 1.67 -9.23
N ASN A 127 1.43 2.50 -9.68
CA ASN A 127 2.84 2.12 -9.75
C ASN A 127 3.43 1.86 -8.35
N ARG A 128 3.08 2.67 -7.34
CA ARG A 128 3.53 2.45 -5.95
C ARG A 128 2.94 1.18 -5.35
N LEU A 129 1.65 0.92 -5.60
CA LEU A 129 1.00 -0.32 -5.16
C LEU A 129 1.65 -1.55 -5.81
N LYS A 130 1.91 -1.49 -7.13
CA LYS A 130 2.60 -2.55 -7.87
C LYS A 130 4.02 -2.76 -7.34
N GLU A 131 4.79 -1.70 -7.14
CA GLU A 131 6.15 -1.77 -6.58
C GLU A 131 6.14 -2.46 -5.21
N ARG A 132 5.23 -2.05 -4.32
CA ARG A 132 5.09 -2.65 -2.99
C ARG A 132 4.76 -4.14 -3.08
N SER A 133 3.78 -4.52 -3.89
CA SER A 133 3.41 -5.92 -4.11
C SER A 133 4.57 -6.76 -4.65
N LEU A 134 5.36 -6.22 -5.57
CA LEU A 134 6.55 -6.91 -6.10
C LEU A 134 7.62 -7.10 -5.02
N ARG A 135 7.86 -6.09 -4.16
CA ARG A 135 8.82 -6.20 -3.05
C ARG A 135 8.40 -7.23 -2.01
N VAL A 136 7.10 -7.31 -1.70
CA VAL A 136 6.57 -8.35 -0.80
C VAL A 136 6.79 -9.74 -1.40
N LYS A 137 6.54 -9.91 -2.71
CA LYS A 137 6.79 -11.18 -3.40
C LYS A 137 8.29 -11.53 -3.44
N GLU A 138 9.15 -10.56 -3.66
CA GLU A 138 10.61 -10.73 -3.63
C GLU A 138 11.07 -11.20 -2.24
N GLN A 139 10.59 -10.56 -1.17
CA GLN A 139 10.92 -10.95 0.19
C GLN A 139 10.44 -12.37 0.52
N ALA A 140 9.19 -12.69 0.19
CA ALA A 140 8.63 -14.02 0.40
C ALA A 140 9.42 -15.11 -0.34
N LEU A 141 9.93 -14.79 -1.54
CA LEU A 141 10.78 -15.70 -2.32
C LEU A 141 12.15 -15.89 -1.67
N MET A 142 12.74 -14.81 -1.13
CA MET A 142 14.00 -14.89 -0.38
C MET A 142 13.85 -15.77 0.86
N ASP A 143 12.79 -15.57 1.64
CA ASP A 143 12.49 -16.36 2.83
C ASP A 143 12.31 -17.85 2.46
N GLN A 144 11.64 -18.17 1.34
CA GLN A 144 11.51 -19.52 0.84
C GLN A 144 12.85 -20.14 0.44
N LEU A 145 13.76 -19.35 -0.15
CA LEU A 145 15.09 -19.81 -0.55
C LEU A 145 16.00 -20.06 0.66
N GLU A 146 15.85 -19.30 1.74
CA GLU A 146 16.59 -19.52 2.99
C GLU A 146 16.20 -20.84 3.67
N ASP A 147 14.91 -21.19 3.60
CA ASP A 147 14.37 -22.42 4.19
C ASP A 147 14.50 -23.66 3.26
N ALA A 148 14.88 -23.47 1.99
CA ALA A 148 14.92 -24.54 1.01
C ALA A 148 16.05 -25.53 1.26
N ASP A 149 15.77 -26.84 1.15
CA ASP A 149 16.80 -27.87 1.09
C ASP A 149 17.52 -27.76 -0.27
N TRP A 150 18.80 -27.37 -0.26
CA TRP A 150 19.66 -27.18 -1.42
C TRP A 150 19.82 -28.44 -2.30
N LYS A 151 19.24 -29.57 -1.90
CA LYS A 151 19.23 -30.83 -2.66
C LYS A 151 18.12 -30.87 -3.71
N ASP A 152 17.10 -30.02 -3.59
CA ASP A 152 15.98 -29.95 -4.55
C ASP A 152 16.27 -28.89 -5.63
N ILE A 153 17.01 -29.29 -6.65
CA ILE A 153 17.42 -28.42 -7.75
C ILE A 153 16.21 -27.87 -8.53
N SER A 154 15.12 -28.63 -8.63
CA SER A 154 13.95 -28.21 -9.41
C SER A 154 13.20 -27.05 -8.74
N THR A 155 13.09 -27.08 -7.42
CA THR A 155 12.51 -25.98 -6.62
C THR A 155 13.37 -24.73 -6.70
N LEU A 156 14.69 -24.88 -6.66
CA LEU A 156 15.63 -23.76 -6.78
C LEU A 156 15.57 -23.10 -8.17
N GLU A 157 15.47 -23.86 -9.25
CA GLU A 157 15.32 -23.32 -10.61
C GLU A 157 14.01 -22.55 -10.77
N GLY A 158 12.91 -23.06 -10.21
CA GLY A 158 11.61 -22.38 -10.19
C GLY A 158 11.69 -21.03 -9.49
N SER A 159 12.26 -21.01 -8.30
CA SER A 159 12.43 -19.79 -7.50
C SER A 159 13.35 -18.77 -8.18
N LEU A 160 14.43 -19.22 -8.83
CA LEU A 160 15.34 -18.35 -9.57
C LEU A 160 14.66 -17.67 -10.77
N ASN A 161 13.80 -18.40 -11.48
CA ASN A 161 13.03 -17.85 -12.59
C ASN A 161 12.01 -16.81 -12.12
N GLN A 162 11.32 -17.06 -11.00
CA GLN A 162 10.43 -16.08 -10.39
C GLN A 162 11.19 -14.82 -9.94
N ALA A 163 12.37 -14.96 -9.33
CA ALA A 163 13.20 -13.83 -8.95
C ALA A 163 13.60 -12.97 -10.16
N LYS A 164 13.96 -13.60 -11.27
CA LYS A 164 14.30 -12.88 -12.52
C LYS A 164 13.09 -12.10 -13.05
N GLU A 165 11.91 -12.70 -13.03
CA GLU A 165 10.68 -12.05 -13.49
C GLU A 165 10.31 -10.84 -12.62
N ILE A 166 10.36 -10.98 -11.29
CA ILE A 166 10.12 -9.89 -10.34
C ILE A 166 11.11 -8.74 -10.57
N ASN A 167 12.41 -9.06 -10.69
CA ASN A 167 13.45 -8.06 -10.95
C ASN A 167 13.25 -7.35 -12.29
N GLN A 168 12.81 -8.05 -13.31
CA GLN A 168 12.50 -7.44 -14.60
C GLN A 168 11.32 -6.49 -14.49
N GLN A 169 10.24 -6.87 -13.82
CA GLN A 169 9.06 -6.02 -13.61
C GLN A 169 9.41 -4.77 -12.79
N LEU A 170 10.23 -4.89 -11.75
CA LEU A 170 10.74 -3.75 -10.99
C LEU A 170 11.55 -2.80 -11.87
N LYS A 171 12.47 -3.34 -12.68
CA LYS A 171 13.28 -2.55 -13.61
C LYS A 171 12.42 -1.79 -14.64
N GLU A 172 11.39 -2.41 -15.17
CA GLU A 172 10.44 -1.79 -16.10
C GLU A 172 9.69 -0.63 -15.45
N LEU A 173 9.24 -0.80 -14.20
CA LEU A 173 8.61 0.28 -13.43
C LEU A 173 9.52 1.50 -13.29
N PHE A 174 10.78 1.30 -12.93
CA PHE A 174 11.72 2.40 -12.75
C PHE A 174 12.18 3.03 -14.07
N SER A 175 12.23 2.24 -15.15
CA SER A 175 12.60 2.75 -16.48
C SER A 175 11.49 3.60 -17.12
N GLY A 176 10.22 3.25 -16.86
CA GLY A 176 9.06 3.99 -17.35
C GLY A 176 8.80 5.30 -16.60
N THR A 177 9.40 5.49 -15.43
CA THR A 177 9.21 6.66 -14.55
C THR A 177 10.25 7.77 -14.78
N SER A 178 11.14 7.61 -15.77
CA SER A 178 12.10 8.69 -16.10
C SER A 178 11.31 9.94 -16.51
N PRO A 179 11.45 11.08 -15.79
CA PRO A 179 10.82 12.32 -16.20
C PRO A 179 11.46 12.75 -17.52
N THR A 180 10.67 12.81 -18.58
CA THR A 180 11.03 13.56 -19.79
C THR A 180 11.18 15.02 -19.38
N ASN A 181 12.40 15.39 -19.07
CA ASN A 181 12.80 16.78 -18.89
C ASN A 181 12.84 17.42 -20.29
N THR A 182 11.81 18.20 -20.60
CA THR A 182 11.83 19.16 -21.72
C THR A 182 11.23 20.46 -21.25
#